data_bde694e8b2ffacf753acb597b19d1f88
#
_entry.id   bde694e8b2ffacf753acb597b19d1f88
#
_cell.length_a   1.000
_cell.length_b   1.000
_cell.length_c   1.000
_cell.angle_alpha   90.00
_cell.angle_beta   90.00
_cell.angle_gamma   90.00
#
_symmetry.space_group_name_H-M   'P 1'
#
loop_
_entity.id
_entity.type
_entity.pdbx_description
1 polymer ?
#
loop_
_entity_poly.entity_id
_entity_poly.type
_entity_poly.pdbx_seq_one_letter_code
_entity_poly.pdbx_strand_id
1 'polypeptide(L)'
;GIILSIGMAVDANVIIFARIREEIADGKSVATAIETGFARARSAILDGNITTLIAAAVLGLRGSGTVKGFASTLAIGIILSMFTCMVVTKVLMHAVYAIGVRDAKFYGKAKERKPFDFVGKTGIFIAISCAIIVCGCVGVGMHKSSDGTILNYSLEFKGGTSTAVVMDKQY
;
A
#
# COMPACT_ATOMS: atom_id res chain seq x y z
N GLY A 1 4.62 8.68 6.78
CA GLY A 1 5.63 7.81 6.21
C GLY A 1 5.47 6.37 6.67
N ILE A 2 5.54 6.10 7.98
CA ILE A 2 5.57 4.72 8.55
C ILE A 2 4.32 3.90 8.17
N ILE A 3 3.12 4.41 8.35
CA ILE A 3 1.87 3.68 8.04
C ILE A 3 1.83 3.29 6.55
N LEU A 4 2.25 4.20 5.67
CA LEU A 4 2.29 3.94 4.23
C LEU A 4 3.31 2.85 3.87
N SER A 5 4.51 2.91 4.48
CA SER A 5 5.55 1.89 4.24
C SER A 5 5.14 0.50 4.73
N ILE A 6 4.40 0.39 5.86
CA ILE A 6 3.83 -0.88 6.32
C ILE A 6 2.82 -1.43 5.29
N GLY A 7 1.93 -0.59 4.77
CA GLY A 7 0.99 -0.99 3.71
C GLY A 7 1.70 -1.56 2.49
N MET A 8 2.72 -0.87 2.00
CA MET A 8 3.52 -1.31 0.85
C MET A 8 4.31 -2.60 1.11
N ALA A 9 4.79 -2.80 2.35
CA ALA A 9 5.47 -4.05 2.74
C ALA A 9 4.51 -5.25 2.70
N VAL A 10 3.26 -5.05 3.15
CA VAL A 10 2.22 -6.09 3.06
C VAL A 10 1.90 -6.41 1.60
N ASP A 11 1.72 -5.40 0.76
CA ASP A 11 1.42 -5.57 -0.68
C ASP A 11 2.51 -6.38 -1.39
N ALA A 12 3.79 -6.11 -1.12
CA ALA A 12 4.89 -6.87 -1.70
C ALA A 12 4.83 -8.36 -1.34
N ASN A 13 4.52 -8.69 -0.08
CA ASN A 13 4.35 -10.08 0.35
C ASN A 13 3.11 -10.73 -0.30
N VAL A 14 2.00 -10.00 -0.44
CA VAL A 14 0.80 -10.50 -1.12
C VAL A 14 1.10 -10.88 -2.56
N ILE A 15 1.87 -10.06 -3.29
CA ILE A 15 2.27 -10.34 -4.68
C ILE A 15 3.11 -11.62 -4.75
N ILE A 16 4.10 -11.79 -3.86
CA ILE A 16 4.93 -13.00 -3.83
C ILE A 16 4.08 -14.25 -3.57
N PHE A 17 3.24 -14.22 -2.53
CA PHE A 17 2.40 -15.37 -2.21
C PHE A 17 1.37 -15.68 -3.29
N ALA A 18 0.85 -14.68 -3.98
CA ALA A 18 -0.03 -14.88 -5.14
C ALA A 18 0.70 -15.63 -6.26
N ARG A 19 1.93 -15.21 -6.59
CA ARG A 19 2.74 -15.88 -7.61
C ARG A 19 3.14 -17.30 -7.22
N ILE A 20 3.51 -17.55 -5.97
CA ILE A 20 3.79 -18.92 -5.50
C ILE A 20 2.55 -19.82 -5.64
N ARG A 21 1.36 -19.30 -5.31
CA ARG A 21 0.10 -20.05 -5.48
C ARG A 21 -0.20 -20.38 -6.94
N GLU A 22 0.03 -19.43 -7.85
CA GLU A 22 -0.12 -19.66 -9.29
C GLU A 22 0.80 -20.81 -9.76
N GLU A 23 2.08 -20.76 -9.36
CA GLU A 23 3.04 -21.79 -9.73
C GLU A 23 2.70 -23.19 -9.16
N ILE A 24 2.13 -23.24 -7.95
CA ILE A 24 1.62 -24.49 -7.35
C ILE A 24 0.37 -24.98 -8.11
N ALA A 25 -0.52 -24.08 -8.52
CA ALA A 25 -1.71 -24.43 -9.29
C ALA A 25 -1.33 -24.98 -10.68
N ASP A 26 -0.25 -24.50 -11.27
CA ASP A 26 0.35 -25.01 -12.52
C ASP A 26 1.04 -26.38 -12.35
N GLY A 27 0.97 -26.99 -11.17
CA GLY A 27 1.49 -28.33 -10.91
C GLY A 27 2.97 -28.39 -10.56
N LYS A 28 3.63 -27.28 -10.28
CA LYS A 28 5.04 -27.28 -9.85
C LYS A 28 5.21 -27.75 -8.41
N SER A 29 6.36 -28.32 -8.11
CA SER A 29 6.72 -28.65 -6.72
C SER A 29 6.80 -27.37 -5.88
N VAL A 30 6.53 -27.49 -4.57
CA VAL A 30 6.56 -26.34 -3.64
C VAL A 30 7.92 -25.62 -3.68
N ALA A 31 9.02 -26.37 -3.72
CA ALA A 31 10.36 -25.78 -3.81
C ALA A 31 10.55 -24.94 -5.09
N THR A 32 10.16 -25.51 -6.24
CA THR A 32 10.22 -24.81 -7.53
C THR A 32 9.28 -23.61 -7.57
N ALA A 33 8.07 -23.76 -7.00
CA ALA A 33 7.08 -22.69 -6.92
C ALA A 33 7.57 -21.49 -6.09
N ILE A 34 8.27 -21.75 -4.99
CA ILE A 34 8.90 -20.68 -4.19
C ILE A 34 9.92 -19.93 -5.04
N GLU A 35 10.87 -20.63 -5.69
CA GLU A 35 11.91 -19.98 -6.50
C GLU A 35 11.33 -19.18 -7.68
N THR A 36 10.44 -19.80 -8.45
CA THR A 36 9.85 -19.14 -9.62
C THR A 36 8.88 -18.02 -9.24
N GLY A 37 8.13 -18.19 -8.14
CA GLY A 37 7.22 -17.17 -7.62
C GLY A 37 7.97 -15.91 -7.18
N PHE A 38 9.07 -16.05 -6.43
CA PHE A 38 9.93 -14.93 -6.07
C PHE A 38 10.57 -14.27 -7.29
N ALA A 39 11.05 -15.06 -8.27
CA ALA A 39 11.66 -14.52 -9.48
C ALA A 39 10.66 -13.67 -10.29
N ARG A 40 9.41 -14.14 -10.44
CA ARG A 40 8.36 -13.42 -11.16
C ARG A 40 7.86 -12.18 -10.41
N ALA A 41 7.73 -12.26 -9.09
CA ALA A 41 7.28 -11.14 -8.26
C ALA A 41 8.30 -10.00 -8.20
N ARG A 42 9.60 -10.32 -8.31
CA ARG A 42 10.70 -9.37 -8.13
C ARG A 42 10.58 -8.13 -9.00
N SER A 43 10.29 -8.27 -10.30
CA SER A 43 10.18 -7.14 -11.22
C SER A 43 9.07 -6.18 -10.78
N ALA A 44 7.87 -6.69 -10.53
CA ALA A 44 6.73 -5.87 -10.15
C ALA A 44 6.97 -5.12 -8.82
N ILE A 45 7.60 -5.79 -7.84
CA ILE A 45 7.93 -5.20 -6.55
C ILE A 45 9.00 -4.10 -6.70
N LEU A 46 10.03 -4.35 -7.50
CA LEU A 46 11.08 -3.36 -7.76
C LEU A 46 10.52 -2.14 -8.47
N ASP A 47 9.75 -2.32 -9.53
CA ASP A 47 9.20 -1.23 -10.34
C ASP A 47 8.31 -0.30 -9.49
N GLY A 48 7.40 -0.85 -8.71
CA GLY A 48 6.52 -0.06 -7.83
C GLY A 48 7.28 0.70 -6.73
N ASN A 49 8.24 0.02 -6.08
CA ASN A 49 9.01 0.61 -4.99
C ASN A 49 10.03 1.65 -5.49
N ILE A 50 10.70 1.43 -6.63
CA ILE A 50 11.63 2.39 -7.22
C ILE A 50 10.89 3.68 -7.59
N THR A 51 9.71 3.58 -8.19
CA THR A 51 8.89 4.75 -8.53
C THR A 51 8.57 5.59 -7.29
N THR A 52 8.17 4.93 -6.21
CA THR A 52 7.86 5.61 -4.94
C THR A 52 9.12 6.19 -4.28
N LEU A 53 10.27 5.50 -4.42
CA LEU A 53 11.56 5.99 -3.91
C LEU A 53 12.01 7.26 -4.63
N ILE A 54 11.80 7.33 -5.94
CA ILE A 54 12.06 8.55 -6.73
C ILE A 54 11.18 9.70 -6.24
N ALA A 55 9.89 9.46 -6.04
CA ALA A 55 8.98 10.47 -5.50
C ALA A 55 9.42 10.93 -4.09
N ALA A 56 9.79 10.00 -3.21
CA ALA A 56 10.31 10.32 -1.88
C ALA A 56 11.61 11.13 -1.94
N ALA A 57 12.53 10.81 -2.87
CA ALA A 57 13.75 11.58 -3.08
C ALA A 57 13.46 13.03 -3.51
N VAL A 58 12.56 13.23 -4.47
CA VAL A 58 12.15 14.56 -4.91
C VAL A 58 11.53 15.36 -3.76
N LEU A 59 10.61 14.74 -3.01
CA LEU A 59 10.01 15.36 -1.82
C LEU A 59 11.03 15.68 -0.73
N GLY A 60 12.03 14.83 -0.54
CA GLY A 60 13.11 15.04 0.43
C GLY A 60 14.05 16.18 0.03
N LEU A 61 14.31 16.36 -1.27
CA LEU A 61 15.18 17.43 -1.80
C LEU A 61 14.48 18.78 -1.86
N ARG A 62 13.19 18.80 -2.23
CA ARG A 62 12.43 20.04 -2.47
C ARG A 62 11.49 20.40 -1.32
N GLY A 63 11.13 19.42 -0.47
CA GLY A 63 10.25 19.63 0.67
C GLY A 63 10.91 20.40 1.81
N SER A 64 10.08 21.07 2.60
CA SER A 64 10.48 21.74 3.84
C SER A 64 9.72 21.15 5.05
N GLY A 65 10.29 21.32 6.23
CA GLY A 65 9.62 20.94 7.49
C GLY A 65 9.09 19.49 7.52
N THR A 66 7.80 19.36 7.74
CA THR A 66 7.09 18.05 7.88
C THR A 66 7.15 17.20 6.61
N VAL A 67 7.15 17.82 5.43
CA VAL A 67 7.21 17.11 4.14
C VAL A 67 8.55 16.39 3.99
N LYS A 68 9.65 17.02 4.39
CA LYS A 68 10.98 16.40 4.36
C LYS A 68 11.07 15.23 5.34
N GLY A 69 10.51 15.36 6.54
CA GLY A 69 10.43 14.28 7.53
C GLY A 69 9.59 13.09 7.04
N PHE A 70 8.45 13.37 6.38
CA PHE A 70 7.63 12.35 5.75
C PHE A 70 8.42 11.60 4.65
N ALA A 71 9.10 12.33 3.76
CA ALA A 71 9.85 11.76 2.66
C ALA A 71 11.00 10.85 3.15
N SER A 72 11.73 11.27 4.19
CA SER A 72 12.82 10.49 4.78
C SER A 72 12.32 9.19 5.41
N THR A 73 11.25 9.25 6.19
CA THR A 73 10.66 8.05 6.81
C THR A 73 10.06 7.11 5.78
N LEU A 74 9.50 7.64 4.70
CA LEU A 74 8.97 6.85 3.59
C LEU A 74 10.11 6.13 2.85
N ALA A 75 11.19 6.83 2.50
CA ALA A 75 12.33 6.24 1.79
C ALA A 75 12.98 5.11 2.59
N ILE A 76 13.25 5.33 3.88
CA ILE A 76 13.81 4.31 4.76
C ILE A 76 12.88 3.10 4.86
N GLY A 77 11.58 3.34 5.05
CA GLY A 77 10.58 2.28 5.14
C GLY A 77 10.51 1.42 3.88
N ILE A 78 10.58 2.03 2.68
CA ILE A 78 10.60 1.31 1.40
C ILE A 78 11.85 0.45 1.27
N ILE A 79 13.02 0.99 1.56
CA ILE A 79 14.29 0.24 1.45
C ILE A 79 14.27 -0.98 2.39
N LEU A 80 13.84 -0.78 3.65
CA LEU A 80 13.74 -1.87 4.62
C LEU A 80 12.69 -2.91 4.20
N SER A 81 11.54 -2.49 3.67
CA SER A 81 10.50 -3.42 3.23
C SER A 81 10.95 -4.23 2.01
N MET A 82 11.65 -3.62 1.06
CA MET A 82 12.23 -4.31 -0.09
C MET A 82 13.25 -5.37 0.36
N PHE A 83 14.16 -5.00 1.26
CA PHE A 83 15.12 -5.94 1.82
C PHE A 83 14.43 -7.11 2.52
N THR A 84 13.50 -6.81 3.42
CA THR A 84 12.75 -7.83 4.18
C THR A 84 11.97 -8.74 3.25
N CYS A 85 11.29 -8.20 2.27
CA CYS A 85 10.48 -8.97 1.34
C CYS A 85 11.33 -9.87 0.44
N MET A 86 12.44 -9.37 -0.12
CA MET A 86 13.24 -10.13 -1.07
C MET A 86 14.22 -11.11 -0.41
N VAL A 87 14.76 -10.74 0.75
CA VAL A 87 15.79 -11.54 1.42
C VAL A 87 15.19 -12.34 2.57
N VAL A 88 14.61 -11.65 3.56
CA VAL A 88 14.15 -12.30 4.79
C VAL A 88 12.99 -13.23 4.51
N THR A 89 11.98 -12.80 3.75
CA THR A 89 10.82 -13.64 3.41
C THR A 89 11.24 -14.85 2.58
N LYS A 90 12.17 -14.68 1.63
CA LYS A 90 12.70 -15.81 0.84
C LYS A 90 13.40 -16.84 1.73
N VAL A 91 14.29 -16.40 2.61
CA VAL A 91 15.00 -17.28 3.56
C VAL A 91 14.04 -17.99 4.48
N LEU A 92 13.04 -17.27 5.02
CA LEU A 92 12.00 -17.87 5.87
C LEU A 92 11.20 -18.95 5.13
N MET A 93 10.79 -18.72 3.88
CA MET A 93 10.06 -19.68 3.09
C MET A 93 10.86 -20.95 2.84
N HIS A 94 12.14 -20.82 2.54
CA HIS A 94 13.05 -21.97 2.41
C HIS A 94 13.27 -22.69 3.74
N ALA A 95 13.39 -21.95 4.85
CA ALA A 95 13.52 -22.56 6.19
C ALA A 95 12.26 -23.36 6.57
N VAL A 96 11.07 -22.83 6.32
CA VAL A 96 9.79 -23.51 6.58
C VAL A 96 9.71 -24.79 5.73
N TYR A 97 10.11 -24.72 4.47
CA TYR A 97 10.17 -25.91 3.60
C TYR A 97 11.19 -26.95 4.12
N ALA A 98 12.36 -26.52 4.62
CA ALA A 98 13.41 -27.39 5.14
C ALA A 98 13.01 -28.07 6.46
N ILE A 99 12.22 -27.42 7.33
CA ILE A 99 11.69 -27.99 8.59
C ILE A 99 10.69 -29.12 8.31
N GLY A 100 10.22 -29.29 7.07
CA GLY A 100 9.36 -30.40 6.68
C GLY A 100 7.95 -29.99 6.29
N VAL A 101 7.61 -28.71 6.27
CA VAL A 101 6.34 -28.21 5.75
C VAL A 101 6.39 -28.21 4.22
N ARG A 102 6.12 -29.37 3.62
CA ARG A 102 6.23 -29.58 2.16
C ARG A 102 4.87 -29.71 1.47
N ASP A 103 3.79 -29.78 2.25
CA ASP A 103 2.44 -29.95 1.69
C ASP A 103 1.97 -28.61 1.07
N ALA A 104 1.56 -28.65 -0.20
CA ALA A 104 1.02 -27.52 -0.95
C ALA A 104 -0.17 -26.83 -0.27
N LYS A 105 -0.87 -27.51 0.63
CA LYS A 105 -1.98 -26.94 1.41
C LYS A 105 -1.55 -25.77 2.30
N PHE A 106 -0.33 -25.80 2.85
CA PHE A 106 0.19 -24.74 3.72
C PHE A 106 0.62 -23.50 2.91
N TYR A 107 0.97 -23.68 1.65
CA TYR A 107 1.37 -22.60 0.74
C TYR A 107 0.19 -22.02 -0.04
N GLY A 108 -1.03 -22.48 0.27
CA GLY A 108 -2.25 -21.94 -0.31
C GLY A 108 -2.61 -22.59 -1.63
N LYS A 109 -3.12 -23.85 -1.56
CA LYS A 109 -3.78 -24.47 -2.71
C LYS A 109 -4.88 -23.53 -3.21
N ALA A 110 -4.79 -23.12 -4.47
CA ALA A 110 -5.82 -22.30 -5.09
C ALA A 110 -7.16 -23.04 -4.99
N LYS A 111 -8.05 -22.52 -4.12
CA LYS A 111 -9.42 -23.02 -4.10
C LYS A 111 -10.07 -22.47 -5.38
N GLU A 112 -10.48 -23.35 -6.27
CA GLU A 112 -11.29 -22.97 -7.42
C GLU A 112 -12.55 -22.27 -6.91
N ARG A 113 -12.51 -20.94 -6.86
CA ARG A 113 -13.70 -20.13 -6.63
C ARG A 113 -14.39 -19.97 -7.96
N LYS A 114 -15.68 -20.24 -7.99
CA LYS A 114 -16.49 -19.90 -9.17
C LYS A 114 -16.25 -18.43 -9.51
N PRO A 115 -15.83 -18.10 -10.73
CA PRO A 115 -15.61 -16.72 -11.11
C PRO A 115 -16.90 -15.95 -10.88
N PHE A 116 -16.80 -14.86 -10.12
CA PHE A 116 -17.94 -13.98 -9.96
C PHE A 116 -18.09 -13.15 -11.23
N ASP A 117 -19.26 -13.20 -11.83
CA ASP A 117 -19.52 -12.49 -13.08
C ASP A 117 -19.69 -10.97 -12.79
N PHE A 118 -18.55 -10.27 -12.78
CA PHE A 118 -18.51 -8.83 -12.65
C PHE A 118 -19.01 -8.13 -13.91
N VAL A 119 -18.75 -8.71 -15.08
CA VAL A 119 -19.13 -8.12 -16.37
C VAL A 119 -20.63 -8.15 -16.56
N GLY A 120 -21.28 -9.27 -16.24
CA GLY A 120 -22.74 -9.37 -16.33
C GLY A 120 -23.49 -8.47 -15.34
N LYS A 121 -22.82 -8.04 -14.24
CA LYS A 121 -23.39 -7.17 -13.21
C LYS A 121 -22.82 -5.75 -13.20
N THR A 122 -22.20 -5.32 -14.28
CA THR A 122 -21.56 -3.99 -14.39
C THR A 122 -22.48 -2.85 -14.02
N GLY A 123 -23.77 -2.91 -14.40
CA GLY A 123 -24.75 -1.88 -14.06
C GLY A 123 -24.93 -1.67 -12.55
N ILE A 124 -24.89 -2.75 -11.76
CA ILE A 124 -25.02 -2.68 -10.30
C ILE A 124 -23.78 -1.99 -9.70
N PHE A 125 -22.59 -2.34 -10.15
CA PHE A 125 -21.36 -1.72 -9.66
C PHE A 125 -21.25 -0.25 -10.01
N ILE A 126 -21.66 0.13 -11.24
CA ILE A 126 -21.73 1.53 -11.65
C ILE A 126 -22.75 2.29 -10.79
N ALA A 127 -23.93 1.73 -10.55
CA ALA A 127 -24.95 2.36 -9.72
C ALA A 127 -24.45 2.59 -8.28
N ILE A 128 -23.78 1.61 -7.68
CA ILE A 128 -23.18 1.73 -6.33
C ILE A 128 -22.10 2.82 -6.32
N SER A 129 -21.21 2.85 -7.31
CA SER A 129 -20.16 3.87 -7.40
C SER A 129 -20.74 5.26 -7.56
N CYS A 130 -21.74 5.43 -8.44
CA CYS A 130 -22.45 6.70 -8.61
C CYS A 130 -23.17 7.13 -7.32
N ALA A 131 -23.81 6.21 -6.61
CA ALA A 131 -24.48 6.50 -5.34
C ALA A 131 -23.48 7.00 -4.28
N ILE A 132 -22.31 6.38 -4.16
CA ILE A 132 -21.24 6.82 -3.23
C ILE A 132 -20.74 8.22 -3.60
N ILE A 133 -20.51 8.48 -4.89
CA ILE A 133 -20.07 9.80 -5.37
C ILE A 133 -21.12 10.87 -5.07
N VAL A 134 -22.39 10.59 -5.38
CA VAL A 134 -23.50 11.52 -5.10
C VAL A 134 -23.63 11.80 -3.60
N CYS A 135 -23.56 10.76 -2.76
CA CYS A 135 -23.56 10.91 -1.31
C CYS A 135 -22.38 11.80 -0.84
N GLY A 136 -21.18 11.61 -1.40
CA GLY A 136 -20.03 12.45 -1.10
C GLY A 136 -20.26 13.91 -1.49
N CYS A 137 -20.77 14.16 -2.69
CA CYS A 137 -21.07 15.51 -3.19
C CYS A 137 -22.17 16.20 -2.35
N VAL A 138 -23.21 15.47 -1.97
CA VAL A 138 -24.28 15.99 -1.09
C VAL A 138 -23.74 16.32 0.29
N GLY A 139 -22.89 15.45 0.87
CA GLY A 139 -22.24 15.71 2.15
C GLY A 139 -21.38 16.96 2.14
N VAL A 140 -20.61 17.17 1.09
CA VAL A 140 -19.79 18.39 0.87
C VAL A 140 -20.70 19.62 0.71
N GLY A 141 -21.79 19.50 -0.04
CA GLY A 141 -22.76 20.58 -0.24
C GLY A 141 -23.47 21.00 1.05
N MET A 142 -23.87 20.02 1.88
CA MET A 142 -24.51 20.29 3.19
C MET A 142 -23.52 20.94 4.16
N HIS A 143 -22.25 20.52 4.17
CA HIS A 143 -21.25 21.14 5.03
C HIS A 143 -20.95 22.60 4.64
N LYS A 144 -20.95 22.91 3.36
CA LYS A 144 -20.86 24.28 2.87
C LYS A 144 -22.01 25.16 3.36
N SER A 145 -23.22 24.62 3.47
CA SER A 145 -24.40 25.34 3.95
C SER A 145 -24.35 25.64 5.44
N SER A 146 -23.67 24.79 6.25
CA SER A 146 -23.57 24.96 7.71
C SER A 146 -22.47 25.91 8.15
N ASP A 147 -21.27 25.81 7.56
CA ASP A 147 -20.07 26.48 8.06
C ASP A 147 -19.49 27.52 7.10
N GLY A 148 -20.13 27.76 5.96
CA GLY A 148 -19.71 28.71 4.93
C GLY A 148 -18.42 28.32 4.16
N THR A 149 -17.74 27.27 4.57
CA THR A 149 -16.54 26.72 3.92
C THR A 149 -16.74 25.27 3.53
N ILE A 150 -16.30 24.89 2.32
CA ILE A 150 -16.47 23.52 1.77
C ILE A 150 -15.61 22.51 2.53
N LEU A 151 -14.39 22.92 2.93
CA LEU A 151 -13.41 22.10 3.63
C LEU A 151 -12.68 22.96 4.67
N ASN A 152 -12.31 22.35 5.79
CA ASN A 152 -11.44 22.96 6.79
C ASN A 152 -10.00 22.93 6.27
N TYR A 153 -9.63 23.97 5.50
CA TYR A 153 -8.28 24.12 5.02
C TYR A 153 -7.34 24.53 6.16
N SER A 154 -6.18 23.88 6.25
CA SER A 154 -5.08 24.33 7.12
C SER A 154 -4.54 25.69 6.63
N LEU A 155 -3.84 26.41 7.50
CA LEU A 155 -3.21 27.70 7.17
C LEU A 155 -2.29 27.62 5.94
N GLU A 156 -1.66 26.48 5.71
CA GLU A 156 -0.81 26.23 4.55
C GLU A 156 -1.54 26.36 3.20
N PHE A 157 -2.84 26.02 3.17
CA PHE A 157 -3.67 26.12 1.96
C PHE A 157 -4.45 27.44 1.88
N LYS A 158 -4.77 28.07 3.04
CA LYS A 158 -5.47 29.36 3.06
C LYS A 158 -4.53 30.54 2.81
N GLY A 159 -3.23 30.31 2.94
CA GLY A 159 -2.23 31.38 2.96
C GLY A 159 -2.33 32.18 4.27
N GLY A 160 -1.22 32.60 4.79
CA GLY A 160 -1.13 33.37 6.04
C GLY A 160 0.08 32.97 6.85
N THR A 161 0.39 33.76 7.86
CA THR A 161 1.46 33.46 8.81
C THR A 161 0.85 33.21 10.19
N SER A 162 1.24 32.12 10.84
CA SER A 162 0.91 31.89 12.24
C SER A 162 2.13 32.29 13.10
N THR A 163 1.96 33.22 14.02
CA THR A 163 2.95 33.57 15.03
C THR A 163 2.49 33.00 16.37
N ALA A 164 3.33 32.13 16.95
CA ALA A 164 3.12 31.70 18.34
C ALA A 164 3.80 32.73 19.28
N VAL A 165 3.00 33.47 20.04
CA VAL A 165 3.51 34.37 21.08
C VAL A 165 3.50 33.62 22.39
N VAL A 166 4.68 33.34 22.94
CA VAL A 166 4.84 32.80 24.28
C VAL A 166 4.76 33.97 25.26
N MET A 167 3.68 34.06 26.03
CA MET A 167 3.58 35.05 27.10
C MET A 167 4.27 34.52 28.36
N ASP A 168 5.19 35.29 28.91
CA ASP A 168 6.02 34.95 30.08
C ASP A 168 5.28 35.15 31.42
N LYS A 169 3.99 35.53 31.40
CA LYS A 169 3.16 35.70 32.61
C LYS A 169 1.85 34.91 32.48
N GLN A 170 1.71 33.95 33.39
CA GLN A 170 0.40 33.38 33.72
C GLN A 170 -0.36 34.46 34.55
N TYR A 171 -1.53 34.88 34.05
CA TYR A 171 -2.51 35.62 34.86
C TYR A 171 -3.50 34.63 35.42
#